data_f6c48cba0ca5183040cf481f125a784c
#
_entry.id   f6c48cba0ca5183040cf481f125a784c
#
_cell.length_a   1.000
_cell.length_b   1.000
_cell.length_c   1.000
_cell.angle_alpha   90.00
_cell.angle_beta   90.00
_cell.angle_gamma   90.00
#
_symmetry.space_group_name_H-M   'P 1'
#
loop_
_entity.id
_entity.type
_entity.pdbx_description
1 polymer ?
#
loop_
_entity_poly.entity_id
_entity_poly.type
_entity_poly.pdbx_seq_one_letter_code
_entity_poly.pdbx_strand_id
1 'polypeptide(L)'
;VLADDDMTVDLSWSSNKTVGGLQVERTTKYSNYKFDPIEQRLFRLKGSVIKEADMLSKSDEYWASVRQVPLTKTESTMDVFVNRLEQIPGFKYIIFGAIAVIENFVETGSKKHPSKVDIGPINTMISSNYIDGTRFRLSGMTTAHLNKHWFLNGYGAYGLKDERWKYSGTLTYSFNKRDYVVWEFPKPVSYTHLRAHETKANL
;
A
#
# COMPACT_ATOMS: atom_id res chain seq x y z
N VAL A 1 -7.64 31.85 11.09
CA VAL A 1 -7.10 31.18 9.89
C VAL A 1 -5.86 30.42 10.33
N LEU A 2 -5.79 29.11 10.07
CA LEU A 2 -4.64 28.27 10.38
C LEU A 2 -3.53 28.59 9.38
N ALA A 3 -2.35 29.02 9.88
CA ALA A 3 -1.21 29.37 9.04
C ALA A 3 -0.20 28.23 8.98
N ASP A 4 0.03 27.59 10.09
CA ASP A 4 0.99 26.49 10.23
C ASP A 4 0.36 25.36 11.07
N ASP A 5 0.73 24.13 10.77
CA ASP A 5 0.38 22.92 11.52
C ASP A 5 1.63 22.03 11.61
N ASP A 6 2.11 21.83 12.82
CA ASP A 6 3.25 20.97 13.10
C ASP A 6 2.78 19.74 13.86
N MET A 7 3.09 18.58 13.33
CA MET A 7 2.78 17.30 13.93
C MET A 7 4.04 16.49 14.14
N THR A 8 4.24 16.02 15.37
CA THR A 8 5.31 15.08 15.71
C THR A 8 4.66 13.75 16.13
N VAL A 9 5.11 12.67 15.55
CA VAL A 9 4.68 11.32 15.90
C VAL A 9 5.89 10.52 16.34
N ASP A 10 5.87 10.07 17.59
CA ASP A 10 6.90 9.21 18.15
C ASP A 10 6.40 7.76 18.16
N LEU A 11 7.06 6.92 17.40
CA LEU A 11 6.85 5.48 17.39
C LEU A 11 7.98 4.80 18.15
N SER A 12 7.71 4.25 19.31
CA SER A 12 8.69 3.54 20.11
C SER A 12 8.35 2.07 20.23
N TRP A 13 9.35 1.22 20.13
CA TRP A 13 9.22 -0.23 20.40
C TRP A 13 10.33 -0.66 21.35
N SER A 14 9.97 -1.56 22.24
CA SER A 14 10.90 -2.15 23.21
C SER A 14 11.01 -3.65 22.97
N SER A 15 12.22 -4.15 22.79
CA SER A 15 12.52 -5.57 22.80
C SER A 15 13.61 -5.83 23.81
N ASN A 16 13.28 -6.49 24.89
CA ASN A 16 14.07 -7.06 25.97
C ASN A 16 15.39 -6.41 26.45
N LYS A 17 15.88 -5.34 25.94
CA LYS A 17 17.05 -4.54 26.40
C LYS A 17 17.37 -3.38 25.47
N THR A 18 16.71 -3.26 24.34
CA THR A 18 16.95 -2.18 23.38
C THR A 18 15.66 -1.43 23.13
N VAL A 19 15.67 -0.14 23.40
CA VAL A 19 14.57 0.75 23.01
C VAL A 19 14.91 1.30 21.64
N GLY A 20 14.10 0.96 20.65
CA GLY A 20 14.16 1.57 19.33
C GLY A 20 13.01 2.54 19.15
N GLY A 21 13.18 3.56 18.32
CA GLY A 21 12.12 4.52 18.04
C GLY A 21 12.30 5.18 16.68
N LEU A 22 11.19 5.61 16.12
CA LEU A 22 11.13 6.44 14.93
C LEU A 22 10.35 7.69 15.28
N GLN A 23 10.94 8.85 15.08
CA GLN A 23 10.27 10.14 15.18
C GLN A 23 9.96 10.63 13.77
N VAL A 24 8.69 10.96 13.53
CA VAL A 24 8.23 11.53 12.28
C VAL A 24 7.72 12.93 12.56
N GLU A 25 8.32 13.92 11.93
CA GLU A 25 7.91 15.32 12.00
C GLU A 25 7.28 15.74 10.68
N ARG A 26 6.15 16.43 10.76
CA ARG A 26 5.47 17.00 9.61
C ARG A 26 5.13 18.46 9.87
N THR A 27 5.66 19.33 9.05
CA THR A 27 5.30 20.75 9.04
C THR A 27 4.43 21.04 7.83
N THR A 28 3.25 21.60 8.04
CA THR A 28 2.32 21.99 6.99
C THR A 28 2.08 23.48 7.05
N LYS A 29 2.34 24.20 5.96
CA LYS A 29 2.06 25.62 5.83
C LYS A 29 0.90 25.87 4.90
N TYR A 30 -0.01 26.73 5.32
CA TYR A 30 -1.18 27.11 4.57
C TYR A 30 -1.05 28.55 4.05
N SER A 31 -1.21 28.73 2.77
CA SER A 31 -1.12 30.05 2.12
C SER A 31 -2.17 30.18 1.02
N ASN A 32 -2.37 31.39 0.50
CA ASN A 32 -3.25 31.65 -0.62
C ASN A 32 -4.72 31.20 -0.39
N TYR A 33 -5.25 31.52 0.77
CA TYR A 33 -6.62 31.20 1.10
C TYR A 33 -7.61 31.84 0.11
N LYS A 34 -8.49 31.02 -0.44
CA LYS A 34 -9.64 31.44 -1.25
C LYS A 34 -10.91 31.08 -0.50
N PHE A 35 -11.78 32.07 -0.31
CA PHE A 35 -13.07 31.91 0.37
C PHE A 35 -14.24 31.84 -0.62
N ASP A 36 -13.96 31.63 -1.90
CA ASP A 36 -14.97 31.47 -2.93
C ASP A 36 -15.79 30.20 -2.72
N PRO A 37 -17.05 30.15 -3.11
CA PRO A 37 -17.85 28.95 -3.05
C PRO A 37 -17.19 27.82 -3.85
N ILE A 38 -16.98 26.66 -3.20
CA ILE A 38 -16.38 25.51 -3.85
C ILE A 38 -17.40 24.89 -4.80
N GLU A 39 -16.98 24.63 -6.05
CA GLU A 39 -17.83 23.96 -7.03
C GLU A 39 -18.26 22.57 -6.53
N GLN A 40 -19.56 22.29 -6.56
CA GLN A 40 -20.11 21.02 -6.08
C GLN A 40 -19.52 19.80 -6.80
N ARG A 41 -19.02 19.95 -8.05
CA ARG A 41 -18.37 18.85 -8.77
C ARG A 41 -17.13 18.33 -8.05
N LEU A 42 -16.40 19.18 -7.29
CA LEU A 42 -15.20 18.79 -6.55
C LEU A 42 -15.53 17.83 -5.40
N PHE A 43 -16.72 17.93 -4.82
CA PHE A 43 -17.19 16.98 -3.80
C PHE A 43 -17.59 15.61 -4.38
N ARG A 44 -17.69 15.48 -5.70
CA ARG A 44 -17.93 14.21 -6.39
C ARG A 44 -16.64 13.51 -6.79
N LEU A 45 -15.48 14.13 -6.53
CA LEU A 45 -14.20 13.54 -6.83
C LEU A 45 -13.94 12.33 -5.93
N LYS A 46 -13.28 11.35 -6.49
CA LYS A 46 -12.92 10.11 -5.81
C LYS A 46 -11.76 10.37 -4.85
N GLY A 47 -11.99 10.10 -3.57
CA GLY A 47 -10.96 10.22 -2.53
C GLY A 47 -10.85 11.60 -1.90
N SER A 48 -10.20 11.65 -0.75
CA SER A 48 -9.90 12.89 0.00
C SER A 48 -8.64 13.60 -0.51
N VAL A 49 -7.85 12.94 -1.35
CA VAL A 49 -6.60 13.46 -1.91
C VAL A 49 -6.62 13.28 -3.42
N ILE A 50 -6.37 14.37 -4.14
CA ILE A 50 -6.21 14.36 -5.60
C ILE A 50 -4.72 14.43 -5.87
N LYS A 51 -4.17 13.39 -6.51
CA LYS A 51 -2.80 13.38 -6.99
C LYS A 51 -2.78 13.76 -8.47
N GLU A 52 -1.99 14.76 -8.81
CA GLU A 52 -1.77 15.11 -10.21
C GLU A 52 -0.98 14.00 -10.91
N ALA A 53 -1.32 13.70 -12.16
CA ALA A 53 -0.71 12.61 -12.91
C ALA A 53 0.80 12.79 -13.15
N ASP A 54 1.26 14.05 -13.19
CA ASP A 54 2.64 14.45 -13.43
C ASP A 54 3.43 14.75 -12.14
N MET A 55 2.83 14.52 -10.95
CA MET A 55 3.44 14.86 -9.67
C MET A 55 4.84 14.22 -9.50
N LEU A 56 5.00 12.97 -9.95
CA LEU A 56 6.26 12.23 -9.85
C LEU A 56 7.27 12.57 -10.94
N SER A 57 6.86 13.32 -11.97
CA SER A 57 7.73 13.71 -13.09
C SER A 57 8.23 15.16 -12.99
N LYS A 58 7.82 15.90 -11.96
CA LYS A 58 8.28 17.27 -11.69
C LYS A 58 9.74 17.26 -11.30
N SER A 59 10.51 18.26 -11.79
CA SER A 59 11.93 18.38 -11.49
C SER A 59 12.20 18.86 -10.08
N ASP A 60 13.44 18.66 -9.61
CA ASP A 60 13.88 19.12 -8.29
C ASP A 60 13.84 20.65 -8.17
N GLU A 61 14.10 21.38 -9.27
CA GLU A 61 13.99 22.83 -9.32
C GLU A 61 12.55 23.29 -9.12
N TYR A 62 11.58 22.57 -9.71
CA TYR A 62 10.16 22.84 -9.47
C TYR A 62 9.83 22.68 -7.99
N TRP A 63 10.23 21.56 -7.38
CA TRP A 63 9.97 21.32 -5.97
C TRP A 63 10.66 22.34 -5.06
N ALA A 64 11.89 22.74 -5.39
CA ALA A 64 12.60 23.80 -4.66
C ALA A 64 11.87 25.15 -4.71
N SER A 65 11.27 25.48 -5.86
CA SER A 65 10.54 26.75 -6.03
C SER A 65 9.20 26.79 -5.30
N VAL A 66 8.53 25.65 -5.15
CA VAL A 66 7.19 25.56 -4.52
C VAL A 66 7.30 25.34 -3.01
N ARG A 67 8.44 24.81 -2.54
CA ARG A 67 8.68 24.51 -1.14
C ARG A 67 8.73 25.75 -0.29
N GLN A 68 7.85 25.84 0.71
CA GLN A 68 7.78 26.97 1.63
C GLN A 68 8.72 26.83 2.82
N VAL A 69 9.09 25.58 3.17
CA VAL A 69 10.05 25.27 4.23
C VAL A 69 11.32 24.74 3.57
N PRO A 70 12.49 25.39 3.78
CA PRO A 70 13.74 24.90 3.20
C PRO A 70 14.10 23.53 3.78
N LEU A 71 14.74 22.69 2.98
CA LEU A 71 15.28 21.41 3.46
C LEU A 71 16.38 21.66 4.51
N THR A 72 16.39 20.84 5.52
CA THR A 72 17.51 20.74 6.44
C THR A 72 18.74 20.15 5.75
N LYS A 73 19.93 20.31 6.34
CA LYS A 73 21.14 19.68 5.80
C LYS A 73 21.03 18.17 5.70
N THR A 74 20.37 17.54 6.67
CA THR A 74 20.14 16.09 6.68
C THR A 74 19.24 15.67 5.52
N GLU A 75 18.14 16.36 5.30
CA GLU A 75 17.21 16.06 4.20
C GLU A 75 17.86 16.30 2.83
N SER A 76 18.63 17.38 2.65
CA SER A 76 19.29 17.67 1.37
C SER A 76 20.40 16.65 1.02
N THR A 77 20.95 15.95 2.01
CA THR A 77 21.96 14.90 1.79
C THR A 77 21.36 13.50 1.69
N MET A 78 20.05 13.38 1.95
CA MET A 78 19.37 12.07 1.93
C MET A 78 19.43 11.42 0.54
N ASP A 79 19.25 12.18 -0.53
CA ASP A 79 19.32 11.66 -1.90
C ASP A 79 20.70 11.07 -2.22
N VAL A 80 21.76 11.75 -1.78
CA VAL A 80 23.14 11.26 -1.92
C VAL A 80 23.34 9.98 -1.13
N PHE A 81 22.77 9.90 0.07
CA PHE A 81 22.84 8.71 0.90
C PHE A 81 22.09 7.54 0.28
N VAL A 82 20.85 7.75 -0.18
CA VAL A 82 20.03 6.73 -0.87
C VAL A 82 20.74 6.22 -2.12
N ASN A 83 21.23 7.11 -2.96
CA ASN A 83 21.98 6.75 -4.17
C ASN A 83 23.21 5.90 -3.87
N ARG A 84 23.93 6.16 -2.76
CA ARG A 84 25.06 5.32 -2.32
C ARG A 84 24.60 3.94 -1.85
N LEU A 85 23.48 3.86 -1.14
CA LEU A 85 22.91 2.60 -0.71
C LEU A 85 22.47 1.75 -1.90
N GLU A 86 21.86 2.35 -2.91
CA GLU A 86 21.43 1.66 -4.14
C GLU A 86 22.60 1.06 -4.93
N GLN A 87 23.81 1.61 -4.79
CA GLN A 87 25.02 1.08 -5.42
C GLN A 87 25.55 -0.18 -4.72
N ILE A 88 25.09 -0.49 -3.50
CA ILE A 88 25.51 -1.69 -2.78
C ILE A 88 24.89 -2.94 -3.44
N PRO A 89 25.68 -3.91 -3.88
CA PRO A 89 25.15 -5.12 -4.48
C PRO A 89 24.18 -5.84 -3.52
N GLY A 90 22.99 -6.15 -4.01
CA GLY A 90 21.96 -6.82 -3.20
C GLY A 90 21.07 -5.91 -2.37
N PHE A 91 21.42 -4.64 -2.15
CA PHE A 91 20.63 -3.70 -1.34
C PHE A 91 19.18 -3.55 -1.85
N LYS A 92 18.98 -3.54 -3.17
CA LYS A 92 17.64 -3.51 -3.80
C LYS A 92 16.72 -4.65 -3.33
N TYR A 93 17.28 -5.83 -3.04
CA TYR A 93 16.47 -6.96 -2.54
C TYR A 93 16.08 -6.79 -1.08
N ILE A 94 16.94 -6.14 -0.28
CA ILE A 94 16.63 -5.77 1.11
C ILE A 94 15.50 -4.77 1.13
N ILE A 95 15.58 -3.72 0.31
CA ILE A 95 14.51 -2.72 0.18
C ILE A 95 13.22 -3.35 -0.32
N PHE A 96 13.29 -4.19 -1.36
CA PHE A 96 12.14 -4.92 -1.86
C PHE A 96 11.48 -5.77 -0.76
N GLY A 97 12.26 -6.50 0.01
CA GLY A 97 11.76 -7.30 1.14
C GLY A 97 11.14 -6.43 2.23
N ALA A 98 11.76 -5.29 2.57
CA ALA A 98 11.23 -4.36 3.56
C ALA A 98 9.89 -3.75 3.11
N ILE A 99 9.79 -3.31 1.85
CA ILE A 99 8.54 -2.80 1.27
C ILE A 99 7.47 -3.89 1.29
N ALA A 100 7.79 -5.10 0.86
CA ALA A 100 6.85 -6.22 0.85
C ALA A 100 6.29 -6.54 2.25
N VAL A 101 7.11 -6.42 3.29
CA VAL A 101 6.69 -6.61 4.69
C VAL A 101 5.82 -5.45 5.16
N ILE A 102 6.20 -4.19 4.87
CA ILE A 102 5.48 -3.00 5.30
C ILE A 102 4.13 -2.90 4.57
N GLU A 103 4.11 -3.03 3.26
CA GLU A 103 2.90 -2.97 2.46
C GLU A 103 2.06 -4.24 2.56
N ASN A 104 2.67 -5.32 3.03
CA ASN A 104 2.07 -6.65 3.16
C ASN A 104 1.60 -7.27 1.83
N PHE A 105 2.00 -6.69 0.71
CA PHE A 105 1.75 -7.16 -0.65
C PHE A 105 2.99 -6.96 -1.52
N VAL A 106 3.12 -7.81 -2.51
CA VAL A 106 4.13 -7.70 -3.56
C VAL A 106 3.43 -7.44 -4.88
N GLU A 107 3.67 -6.28 -5.44
CA GLU A 107 3.25 -5.95 -6.79
C GLU A 107 4.09 -6.74 -7.80
N THR A 108 3.44 -7.45 -8.73
CA THR A 108 4.14 -8.18 -9.80
C THR A 108 4.52 -7.29 -10.99
N GLY A 109 4.17 -6.01 -10.90
CA GLY A 109 4.41 -5.02 -11.94
C GLY A 109 5.79 -4.36 -11.85
N SER A 110 5.98 -3.40 -12.72
CA SER A 110 7.14 -2.50 -12.74
C SER A 110 6.69 -1.08 -13.02
N LYS A 111 7.60 -0.08 -12.88
CA LYS A 111 7.30 1.33 -13.19
C LYS A 111 6.73 1.55 -14.60
N LYS A 112 7.11 0.70 -15.59
CA LYS A 112 6.62 0.77 -16.98
C LYS A 112 5.37 -0.07 -17.24
N HIS A 113 5.18 -1.14 -16.47
CA HIS A 113 4.06 -2.08 -16.61
C HIS A 113 3.40 -2.23 -15.23
N PRO A 114 2.29 -1.52 -14.98
CA PRO A 114 1.59 -1.58 -13.71
C PRO A 114 1.18 -3.01 -13.33
N SER A 115 1.18 -3.29 -12.03
CA SER A 115 0.81 -4.61 -11.52
C SER A 115 -0.61 -4.98 -11.88
N LYS A 116 -0.79 -6.13 -12.52
CA LYS A 116 -2.10 -6.71 -12.83
C LYS A 116 -2.56 -7.68 -11.75
N VAL A 117 -1.62 -8.24 -11.01
CA VAL A 117 -1.84 -9.19 -9.92
C VAL A 117 -0.87 -8.86 -8.79
N ASP A 118 -1.38 -8.70 -7.58
CA ASP A 118 -0.60 -8.52 -6.39
C ASP A 118 -0.61 -9.79 -5.54
N ILE A 119 0.56 -10.18 -5.05
CA ILE A 119 0.73 -11.36 -4.20
C ILE A 119 0.71 -10.90 -2.74
N GLY A 120 -0.12 -11.52 -1.93
CA GLY A 120 -0.26 -11.18 -0.52
C GLY A 120 -1.64 -11.53 0.03
N PRO A 121 -1.87 -11.32 1.32
CA PRO A 121 -0.98 -10.70 2.31
C PRO A 121 0.22 -11.56 2.69
N ILE A 122 1.41 -10.95 2.74
CA ILE A 122 2.70 -11.64 3.00
C ILE A 122 2.75 -12.21 4.43
N ASN A 123 2.21 -11.47 5.41
CA ASN A 123 2.17 -11.90 6.82
C ASN A 123 1.36 -13.18 7.04
N THR A 124 0.56 -13.62 6.07
CA THR A 124 -0.22 -14.85 6.15
C THR A 124 0.39 -16.02 5.39
N MET A 125 1.51 -15.81 4.68
CA MET A 125 2.14 -16.86 3.87
C MET A 125 2.66 -18.00 4.72
N ILE A 126 3.14 -17.69 5.92
CA ILE A 126 3.54 -18.71 6.91
C ILE A 126 2.78 -18.39 8.19
N SER A 127 2.03 -19.34 8.67
CA SER A 127 1.27 -19.23 9.91
C SER A 127 1.28 -20.56 10.66
N SER A 128 1.02 -20.51 11.95
CA SER A 128 0.91 -21.74 12.74
C SER A 128 -0.34 -21.68 13.62
N ASN A 129 -1.07 -22.79 13.65
CA ASN A 129 -2.20 -22.97 14.55
C ASN A 129 -2.27 -24.42 15.05
N TYR A 130 -3.12 -24.65 16.04
CA TYR A 130 -3.23 -25.96 16.68
C TYR A 130 -3.73 -27.08 15.74
N ILE A 131 -4.56 -26.75 14.75
CA ILE A 131 -5.18 -27.69 13.83
C ILE A 131 -4.24 -28.03 12.70
N ASP A 132 -3.76 -27.02 11.98
CA ASP A 132 -2.97 -27.18 10.76
C ASP A 132 -1.47 -27.40 11.06
N GLY A 133 -1.04 -27.10 12.29
CA GLY A 133 0.38 -26.95 12.59
C GLY A 133 0.96 -25.74 11.86
N THR A 134 2.14 -25.90 11.28
CA THR A 134 2.68 -24.88 10.36
C THR A 134 1.94 -24.98 9.03
N ARG A 135 1.44 -23.85 8.56
CA ARG A 135 0.68 -23.74 7.33
C ARG A 135 1.36 -22.78 6.37
N PHE A 136 1.56 -23.22 5.14
CA PHE A 136 2.00 -22.39 4.04
C PHE A 136 0.80 -21.94 3.22
N ARG A 137 0.74 -20.66 2.91
CA ARG A 137 -0.36 -20.05 2.14
C ARG A 137 0.22 -19.17 1.04
N LEU A 138 -0.27 -19.35 -0.17
CA LEU A 138 -0.06 -18.42 -1.27
C LEU A 138 -1.40 -17.78 -1.62
N SER A 139 -1.44 -16.46 -1.59
CA SER A 139 -2.64 -15.69 -1.91
C SER A 139 -2.31 -14.55 -2.85
N GLY A 140 -3.31 -14.12 -3.61
CA GLY A 140 -3.15 -13.02 -4.54
C GLY A 140 -4.49 -12.42 -4.94
N MET A 141 -4.40 -11.24 -5.52
CA MET A 141 -5.56 -10.51 -6.02
C MET A 141 -5.25 -9.79 -7.32
N THR A 142 -6.28 -9.62 -8.14
CA THR A 142 -6.18 -8.82 -9.35
C THR A 142 -6.40 -7.35 -9.06
N THR A 143 -5.75 -6.50 -9.84
CA THR A 143 -5.88 -5.04 -9.76
C THR A 143 -6.74 -4.49 -10.90
N ALA A 144 -7.09 -3.21 -10.84
CA ALA A 144 -7.81 -2.53 -11.90
C ALA A 144 -7.01 -2.39 -13.21
N HIS A 145 -5.70 -2.63 -13.17
CA HIS A 145 -4.87 -2.70 -14.37
C HIS A 145 -5.13 -3.96 -15.21
N LEU A 146 -5.71 -5.00 -14.60
CA LEU A 146 -6.22 -6.16 -15.34
C LEU A 146 -7.64 -5.91 -15.84
N ASN A 147 -8.55 -5.49 -14.95
CA ASN A 147 -9.93 -5.16 -15.28
C ASN A 147 -10.50 -4.17 -14.26
N LYS A 148 -11.14 -3.09 -14.72
CA LYS A 148 -11.64 -2.00 -13.85
C LYS A 148 -12.93 -2.34 -13.09
N HIS A 149 -13.60 -3.42 -13.45
CA HIS A 149 -14.88 -3.84 -12.86
C HIS A 149 -14.81 -5.21 -12.18
N TRP A 150 -14.00 -6.13 -12.72
CA TRP A 150 -13.89 -7.49 -12.21
C TRP A 150 -12.61 -7.67 -11.41
N PHE A 151 -12.77 -8.19 -10.21
CA PHE A 151 -11.66 -8.46 -9.30
C PHE A 151 -11.75 -9.86 -8.76
N LEU A 152 -10.65 -10.60 -8.85
CA LEU A 152 -10.48 -11.92 -8.30
C LEU A 152 -9.50 -11.83 -7.13
N ASN A 153 -9.88 -12.42 -6.00
CA ASN A 153 -9.02 -12.62 -4.85
C ASN A 153 -9.08 -14.08 -4.46
N GLY A 154 -7.95 -14.68 -4.15
CA GLY A 154 -7.95 -16.09 -3.78
C GLY A 154 -6.67 -16.52 -3.07
N TYR A 155 -6.74 -17.70 -2.46
CA TYR A 155 -5.59 -18.35 -1.87
C TYR A 155 -5.63 -19.85 -1.96
N GLY A 156 -4.46 -20.47 -1.95
CA GLY A 156 -4.23 -21.87 -1.67
C GLY A 156 -3.33 -22.01 -0.45
N ALA A 157 -3.62 -22.94 0.43
CA ALA A 157 -2.83 -23.20 1.63
C ALA A 157 -2.70 -24.68 1.90
N TYR A 158 -1.57 -25.08 2.49
CA TYR A 158 -1.31 -26.47 2.90
C TYR A 158 -0.84 -26.49 4.35
N GLY A 159 -1.52 -27.28 5.19
CA GLY A 159 -1.15 -27.52 6.59
C GLY A 159 -0.27 -28.74 6.71
N LEU A 160 0.86 -28.62 7.44
CA LEU A 160 1.79 -29.72 7.61
C LEU A 160 1.29 -30.78 8.59
N LYS A 161 0.45 -30.42 9.55
CA LYS A 161 -0.04 -31.34 10.58
C LYS A 161 -1.29 -32.11 10.13
N ASP A 162 -2.21 -31.41 9.47
CA ASP A 162 -3.46 -32.02 8.97
C ASP A 162 -3.31 -32.58 7.54
N GLU A 163 -2.18 -32.29 6.87
CA GLU A 163 -1.82 -32.75 5.52
C GLU A 163 -2.90 -32.43 4.48
N ARG A 164 -3.60 -31.28 4.67
CA ARG A 164 -4.76 -30.92 3.81
C ARG A 164 -4.52 -29.62 3.07
N TRP A 165 -5.03 -29.61 1.84
CA TRP A 165 -5.15 -28.41 1.04
C TRP A 165 -6.41 -27.64 1.43
N LYS A 166 -6.25 -26.31 1.54
CA LYS A 166 -7.33 -25.35 1.79
C LYS A 166 -7.24 -24.27 0.75
N TYR A 167 -8.35 -23.87 0.20
CA TYR A 167 -8.41 -22.85 -0.81
C TYR A 167 -9.66 -21.99 -0.68
N SER A 168 -9.58 -20.76 -1.16
CA SER A 168 -10.74 -19.88 -1.28
C SER A 168 -10.55 -18.97 -2.48
N GLY A 169 -11.67 -18.68 -3.14
CA GLY A 169 -11.72 -17.72 -4.24
C GLY A 169 -12.91 -16.79 -4.06
N THR A 170 -12.70 -15.51 -4.32
CA THR A 170 -13.73 -14.48 -4.27
C THR A 170 -13.69 -13.70 -5.56
N LEU A 171 -14.81 -13.71 -6.29
CA LEU A 171 -15.00 -12.88 -7.47
C LEU A 171 -15.87 -11.69 -7.09
N THR A 172 -15.37 -10.48 -7.33
CA THR A 172 -16.07 -9.24 -7.00
C THR A 172 -16.30 -8.42 -8.25
N TYR A 173 -17.53 -7.97 -8.45
CA TYR A 173 -17.87 -7.00 -9.48
C TYR A 173 -18.09 -5.62 -8.86
N SER A 174 -17.42 -4.62 -9.40
CA SER A 174 -17.60 -3.23 -9.01
C SER A 174 -18.37 -2.48 -10.09
N PHE A 175 -19.52 -1.91 -9.75
CA PHE A 175 -20.31 -1.09 -10.68
C PHE A 175 -19.57 0.20 -11.08
N ASN A 176 -18.76 0.74 -10.18
CA ASN A 176 -17.92 1.89 -10.46
C ASN A 176 -16.54 1.43 -10.92
N LYS A 177 -15.99 2.09 -11.95
CA LYS A 177 -14.61 1.87 -12.37
C LYS A 177 -13.67 2.15 -11.20
N ARG A 178 -12.72 1.26 -10.98
CA ARG A 178 -11.66 1.39 -9.99
C ARG A 178 -10.36 1.79 -10.66
N ASP A 179 -9.51 2.46 -9.90
CA ASP A 179 -8.22 2.89 -10.40
C ASP A 179 -7.11 1.91 -10.00
N TYR A 180 -7.23 1.27 -8.84
CA TYR A 180 -6.25 0.27 -8.39
C TYR A 180 -6.88 -1.00 -7.81
N VAL A 181 -7.61 -0.92 -6.68
CA VAL A 181 -8.18 -2.08 -5.98
C VAL A 181 -9.69 -1.95 -5.75
N VAL A 182 -10.35 -3.07 -5.49
CA VAL A 182 -11.80 -3.11 -5.32
C VAL A 182 -12.31 -2.31 -4.12
N TRP A 183 -11.53 -2.21 -3.05
CA TRP A 183 -11.90 -1.48 -1.81
C TRP A 183 -11.50 -0.01 -1.80
N GLU A 184 -10.97 0.49 -2.90
CA GLU A 184 -10.62 1.88 -3.07
C GLU A 184 -11.82 2.79 -2.89
N PHE A 185 -11.60 3.97 -2.29
CA PHE A 185 -12.67 4.97 -2.10
C PHE A 185 -13.06 5.65 -3.43
N PRO A 186 -14.32 6.01 -3.65
CA PRO A 186 -15.48 5.71 -2.82
C PRO A 186 -15.83 4.22 -2.85
N LYS A 187 -16.22 3.69 -1.67
CA LYS A 187 -16.65 2.29 -1.57
C LYS A 187 -17.80 2.03 -2.55
N PRO A 188 -17.85 0.86 -3.20
CA PRO A 188 -18.97 0.53 -4.07
C PRO A 188 -20.27 0.52 -3.27
N VAL A 189 -21.32 1.09 -3.86
CA VAL A 189 -22.67 1.09 -3.26
C VAL A 189 -23.23 -0.33 -3.21
N SER A 190 -22.84 -1.17 -4.17
CA SER A 190 -23.11 -2.61 -4.14
C SER A 190 -22.04 -3.38 -4.90
N TYR A 191 -21.79 -4.59 -4.47
CA TYR A 191 -20.92 -5.56 -5.13
C TYR A 191 -21.46 -6.98 -4.89
N THR A 192 -21.28 -7.85 -5.88
CA THR A 192 -21.66 -9.25 -5.74
C THR A 192 -20.43 -10.06 -5.39
N HIS A 193 -20.48 -10.76 -4.25
CA HIS A 193 -19.47 -11.73 -3.86
C HIS A 193 -19.93 -13.13 -4.24
N LEU A 194 -19.13 -13.80 -5.05
CA LEU A 194 -19.21 -15.25 -5.21
C LEU A 194 -18.08 -15.85 -4.39
N ARG A 195 -18.40 -16.49 -3.29
CA ARG A 195 -17.43 -17.15 -2.42
C ARG A 195 -17.54 -18.67 -2.65
N ALA A 196 -16.46 -19.26 -3.17
CA ALA A 196 -16.33 -20.70 -3.15
C ALA A 196 -15.92 -21.12 -1.73
N HIS A 197 -16.76 -21.88 -1.05
CA HIS A 197 -16.45 -22.41 0.27
C HIS A 197 -15.43 -23.55 0.18
N GLU A 198 -14.62 -23.65 1.24
CA GLU A 198 -13.82 -24.85 1.48
C GLU A 198 -14.70 -26.08 1.35
N THR A 199 -14.44 -26.92 0.40
CA THR A 199 -14.96 -28.28 0.42
C THR A 199 -14.22 -29.00 1.55
N LYS A 200 -14.88 -29.19 2.69
CA LYS A 200 -14.51 -30.26 3.60
C LYS A 200 -14.67 -31.55 2.79
N ALA A 201 -13.58 -32.12 2.33
CA ALA A 201 -13.57 -33.51 1.97
C ALA A 201 -13.85 -34.27 3.28
N ASN A 202 -15.10 -34.57 3.52
CA ASN A 202 -15.49 -35.62 4.46
C ASN A 202 -15.05 -36.93 3.84
N LEU A 203 -14.03 -37.52 4.39
CA LEU A 203 -13.85 -38.96 4.50
C LEU A 203 -12.94 -39.21 5.68
#